data_441d63404d19bd8e0cb0a48baa44ba67
#
_entry.id   441d63404d19bd8e0cb0a48baa44ba67
#
_cell.length_a   1.000
_cell.length_b   1.000
_cell.length_c   1.000
_cell.angle_alpha   90.00
_cell.angle_beta   90.00
_cell.angle_gamma   90.00
#
_symmetry.space_group_name_H-M   'P 1'
#
loop_
_entity.id
_entity.type
_entity.pdbx_description
1 polymer ?
#
loop_
_entity_poly.entity_id
_entity_poly.type
_entity_poly.pdbx_seq_one_letter_code
_entity_poly.pdbx_strand_id
1 'polypeptide(L)'
;MCIRDSTRGVQRTSVDSKSPVPIVLRVSGGSSIIGEDLSNEQITVSIKDAIRLNASALAMSVFVGSKYEQQTIVNLGKLVNEAVEYDIPVLAVTAVGKEIGQKDARYLSLACRIAAEQGAHIVKTYYCENFEKVVESCPAPIIVAGGKKIAERDALELTYNSIKGGAVGVDMGRNIWQSENPVPMIRAVRAIVHGNANVDEAYELYKKFCQSKPSKPEK
;
A
#
# COMPACT_ATOMS: atom_id res chain seq x y z
N MET A 1 -5.95 8.33 -5.64
CA MET A 1 -5.34 7.57 -6.76
C MET A 1 -5.73 6.11 -6.59
N CYS A 2 -6.36 5.50 -7.60
CA CYS A 2 -6.70 4.07 -7.55
C CYS A 2 -5.55 3.30 -8.16
N ILE A 3 -4.77 2.65 -7.31
CA ILE A 3 -3.61 1.85 -7.71
C ILE A 3 -3.91 0.39 -7.34
N ARG A 4 -3.48 -0.53 -8.18
CA ARG A 4 -3.52 -1.96 -7.89
C ARG A 4 -2.11 -2.42 -7.53
N ASP A 5 -1.91 -2.82 -6.29
CA ASP A 5 -0.72 -3.53 -5.84
C ASP A 5 -0.84 -5.01 -6.25
N SER A 6 0.12 -5.53 -7.01
CA SER A 6 0.06 -6.87 -7.57
C SER A 6 1.43 -7.48 -7.76
N THR A 7 1.50 -8.80 -7.66
CA THR A 7 2.71 -9.57 -7.99
C THR A 7 2.75 -9.90 -9.49
N ARG A 8 3.93 -10.22 -10.00
CA ARG A 8 4.16 -10.59 -11.42
C ARG A 8 3.20 -11.67 -11.92
N GLY A 9 2.96 -12.72 -11.13
CA GLY A 9 2.07 -13.82 -11.51
C GLY A 9 0.62 -13.37 -11.63
N VAL A 10 0.12 -12.65 -10.63
CA VAL A 10 -1.25 -12.12 -10.61
C VAL A 10 -1.46 -11.11 -11.74
N GLN A 11 -0.47 -10.25 -11.99
CA GLN A 11 -0.52 -9.29 -13.10
C GLN A 11 -0.74 -9.98 -14.44
N ARG A 12 -0.02 -11.06 -14.72
CA ARG A 12 -0.12 -11.79 -16.00
C ARG A 12 -1.45 -12.51 -16.19
N THR A 13 -2.06 -12.97 -15.12
CA THR A 13 -3.22 -13.89 -15.18
C THR A 13 -4.55 -13.22 -14.89
N SER A 14 -4.57 -12.15 -14.12
CA SER A 14 -5.80 -11.59 -13.55
C SER A 14 -6.04 -10.12 -13.88
N VAL A 15 -5.09 -9.46 -14.53
CA VAL A 15 -5.24 -8.05 -14.93
C VAL A 15 -5.49 -7.99 -16.43
N ASP A 16 -6.60 -7.38 -16.81
CA ASP A 16 -6.89 -7.07 -18.19
C ASP A 16 -5.82 -6.08 -18.71
N SER A 17 -5.18 -6.43 -19.81
CA SER A 17 -4.16 -5.59 -20.48
C SER A 17 -4.72 -4.23 -20.95
N LYS A 18 -6.04 -4.12 -21.10
CA LYS A 18 -6.75 -2.88 -21.45
C LYS A 18 -7.17 -2.06 -20.25
N SER A 19 -6.91 -2.53 -19.02
CA SER A 19 -7.29 -1.81 -17.81
C SER A 19 -6.58 -0.45 -17.73
N PRO A 20 -7.31 0.66 -17.61
CA PRO A 20 -6.70 2.00 -17.46
C PRO A 20 -6.16 2.24 -16.03
N VAL A 21 -6.32 1.28 -15.12
CA VAL A 21 -5.90 1.44 -13.73
C VAL A 21 -4.39 1.26 -13.62
N PRO A 22 -3.66 2.27 -13.11
CA PRO A 22 -2.23 2.15 -12.88
C PRO A 22 -1.91 0.99 -11.94
N ILE A 23 -0.80 0.32 -12.20
CA ILE A 23 -0.37 -0.85 -11.44
C ILE A 23 0.93 -0.55 -10.72
N VAL A 24 0.94 -0.79 -9.42
CA VAL A 24 2.16 -0.87 -8.63
C VAL A 24 2.58 -2.34 -8.56
N LEU A 25 3.72 -2.66 -9.15
CA LEU A 25 4.21 -4.03 -9.20
C LEU A 25 5.08 -4.34 -7.99
N ARG A 26 4.69 -5.35 -7.21
CA ARG A 26 5.52 -5.88 -6.13
C ARG A 26 6.74 -6.59 -6.72
N VAL A 27 7.95 -6.08 -6.43
CA VAL A 27 9.21 -6.60 -6.96
C VAL A 27 10.06 -7.34 -5.92
N SER A 28 9.71 -7.26 -4.64
CA SER A 28 10.37 -8.01 -3.58
C SER A 28 9.56 -9.21 -3.10
N GLY A 29 10.24 -10.21 -2.60
CA GLY A 29 9.69 -11.45 -2.08
C GLY A 29 10.78 -12.47 -1.80
N GLY A 30 10.43 -13.76 -1.81
CA GLY A 30 11.36 -14.87 -1.59
C GLY A 30 11.09 -15.67 -0.31
N SER A 31 10.23 -15.15 0.57
CA SER A 31 9.78 -15.87 1.77
C SER A 31 8.35 -16.38 1.61
N SER A 32 8.03 -17.51 2.21
CA SER A 32 6.67 -18.05 2.26
C SER A 32 6.06 -17.90 3.65
N ILE A 33 4.73 -17.97 3.75
CA ILE A 33 4.01 -17.91 5.04
C ILE A 33 4.33 -19.09 5.97
N ILE A 34 4.96 -20.15 5.45
CA ILE A 34 5.41 -21.31 6.22
C ILE A 34 6.77 -21.02 6.86
N GLY A 35 7.53 -20.05 6.31
CA GLY A 35 8.80 -19.63 6.85
C GLY A 35 8.66 -18.94 8.22
N GLU A 36 9.65 -19.12 9.08
CA GLU A 36 9.68 -18.51 10.41
C GLU A 36 9.79 -16.99 10.35
N ASP A 37 10.59 -16.48 9.39
CA ASP A 37 10.86 -15.06 9.23
C ASP A 37 10.52 -14.58 7.81
N LEU A 38 9.48 -13.76 7.72
CA LEU A 38 9.03 -13.13 6.47
C LEU A 38 9.86 -11.93 6.06
N SER A 39 10.79 -11.45 6.91
CA SER A 39 11.62 -10.26 6.63
C SER A 39 12.78 -10.55 5.67
N ASN A 40 13.07 -11.82 5.38
CA ASN A 40 14.11 -12.22 4.43
C ASN A 40 13.61 -12.09 2.98
N GLU A 41 13.44 -10.86 2.52
CA GLU A 41 13.01 -10.58 1.14
C GLU A 41 14.18 -10.14 0.26
N GLN A 42 14.14 -10.56 -1.00
CA GLN A 42 15.05 -10.16 -2.07
C GLN A 42 14.25 -9.55 -3.24
N ILE A 43 14.94 -8.87 -4.14
CA ILE A 43 14.35 -8.43 -5.41
C ILE A 43 14.20 -9.66 -6.31
N THR A 44 12.97 -9.97 -6.68
CA THR A 44 12.59 -11.16 -7.47
C THR A 44 12.07 -10.83 -8.86
N VAL A 45 11.90 -9.54 -9.16
CA VAL A 45 11.41 -9.04 -10.46
C VAL A 45 12.33 -7.93 -10.94
N SER A 46 12.83 -8.05 -12.17
CA SER A 46 13.67 -7.03 -12.79
C SER A 46 12.85 -5.82 -13.27
N ILE A 47 13.51 -4.67 -13.39
CA ILE A 47 12.90 -3.47 -14.02
C ILE A 47 12.41 -3.77 -15.44
N LYS A 48 13.16 -4.55 -16.22
CA LYS A 48 12.77 -4.93 -17.59
C LYS A 48 11.46 -5.74 -17.62
N ASP A 49 11.25 -6.62 -16.63
CA ASP A 49 9.97 -7.34 -16.51
C ASP A 49 8.84 -6.41 -16.07
N ALA A 50 9.11 -5.46 -15.18
CA ALA A 50 8.13 -4.47 -14.77
C ALA A 50 7.66 -3.59 -15.93
N ILE A 51 8.60 -3.15 -16.79
CA ILE A 51 8.29 -2.41 -18.02
C ILE A 51 7.42 -3.24 -18.96
N ARG A 52 7.76 -4.51 -19.20
CA ARG A 52 6.96 -5.41 -20.05
C ARG A 52 5.55 -5.64 -19.52
N LEU A 53 5.36 -5.54 -18.21
CA LEU A 53 4.07 -5.67 -17.54
C LEU A 53 3.32 -4.34 -17.45
N ASN A 54 3.85 -3.26 -18.04
CA ASN A 54 3.28 -1.91 -17.99
C ASN A 54 3.04 -1.44 -16.53
N ALA A 55 4.00 -1.70 -15.64
CA ALA A 55 3.94 -1.23 -14.27
C ALA A 55 4.13 0.29 -14.22
N SER A 56 3.26 0.97 -13.49
CA SER A 56 3.31 2.43 -13.29
C SER A 56 4.22 2.82 -12.11
N ALA A 57 4.50 1.87 -11.21
CA ALA A 57 5.41 2.01 -10.09
C ALA A 57 5.87 0.64 -9.60
N LEU A 58 6.93 0.61 -8.81
CA LEU A 58 7.45 -0.60 -8.18
C LEU A 58 7.23 -0.53 -6.68
N ALA A 59 6.95 -1.67 -6.05
CA ALA A 59 6.84 -1.76 -4.60
C ALA A 59 7.77 -2.82 -4.03
N MET A 60 8.45 -2.47 -2.92
CA MET A 60 9.21 -3.45 -2.14
C MET A 60 9.06 -3.23 -0.65
N SER A 61 9.26 -4.27 0.15
CA SER A 61 9.28 -4.16 1.61
C SER A 61 10.65 -3.77 2.14
N VAL A 62 10.62 -2.95 3.20
CA VAL A 62 11.76 -2.63 4.05
C VAL A 62 11.40 -3.03 5.48
N PHE A 63 12.23 -3.82 6.12
CA PHE A 63 11.99 -4.38 7.46
C PHE A 63 12.96 -3.78 8.48
N VAL A 64 12.72 -2.53 8.86
CA VAL A 64 13.54 -1.82 9.86
C VAL A 64 13.45 -2.55 11.20
N GLY A 65 14.58 -2.74 11.88
CA GLY A 65 14.67 -3.46 13.16
C GLY A 65 14.54 -4.98 13.07
N SER A 66 14.51 -5.58 11.88
CA SER A 66 14.53 -7.04 11.70
C SER A 66 15.95 -7.58 11.52
N LYS A 67 16.10 -8.89 11.59
CA LYS A 67 17.36 -9.58 11.28
C LYS A 67 17.91 -9.24 9.89
N TYR A 68 17.05 -8.95 8.93
CA TYR A 68 17.42 -8.64 7.53
C TYR A 68 17.26 -7.16 7.18
N GLU A 69 17.31 -6.27 8.18
CA GLU A 69 17.19 -4.83 8.00
C GLU A 69 18.16 -4.30 6.94
N GLN A 70 19.46 -4.53 7.15
CA GLN A 70 20.50 -4.04 6.23
C GLN A 70 20.25 -4.49 4.79
N GLN A 71 19.92 -5.76 4.59
CA GLN A 71 19.64 -6.32 3.27
C GLN A 71 18.48 -5.59 2.58
N THR A 72 17.38 -5.36 3.30
CA THR A 72 16.18 -4.74 2.72
C THR A 72 16.39 -3.26 2.45
N ILE A 73 17.12 -2.54 3.29
CA ILE A 73 17.51 -1.14 3.05
C ILE A 73 18.43 -1.02 1.83
N VAL A 74 19.46 -1.87 1.73
CA VAL A 74 20.38 -1.88 0.58
C VAL A 74 19.66 -2.25 -0.71
N ASN A 75 18.73 -3.20 -0.66
CA ASN A 75 17.90 -3.56 -1.81
C ASN A 75 17.02 -2.39 -2.27
N LEU A 76 16.49 -1.58 -1.33
CA LEU A 76 15.74 -0.38 -1.69
C LEU A 76 16.61 0.63 -2.45
N GLY A 77 17.80 0.93 -1.94
CA GLY A 77 18.73 1.85 -2.62
C GLY A 77 19.12 1.38 -4.02
N LYS A 78 19.39 0.06 -4.18
CA LYS A 78 19.68 -0.54 -5.50
C LYS A 78 18.50 -0.43 -6.44
N LEU A 79 17.28 -0.74 -5.97
CA LEU A 79 16.07 -0.65 -6.77
C LEU A 79 15.79 0.78 -7.22
N VAL A 80 15.96 1.76 -6.31
CA VAL A 80 15.77 3.18 -6.64
C VAL A 80 16.76 3.63 -7.70
N ASN A 81 18.05 3.29 -7.56
CA ASN A 81 19.09 3.66 -8.54
C ASN A 81 18.77 3.09 -9.94
N GLU A 82 18.33 1.84 -10.01
CA GLU A 82 17.95 1.23 -11.30
C GLU A 82 16.63 1.82 -11.84
N ALA A 83 15.64 2.09 -10.98
CA ALA A 83 14.34 2.59 -11.38
C ALA A 83 14.38 4.03 -11.95
N VAL A 84 15.28 4.88 -11.42
CA VAL A 84 15.49 6.25 -11.90
C VAL A 84 15.96 6.29 -13.36
N GLU A 85 16.73 5.29 -13.83
CA GLU A 85 17.13 5.19 -15.24
C GLU A 85 15.96 5.07 -16.22
N TYR A 86 14.79 4.67 -15.71
CA TYR A 86 13.55 4.43 -16.48
C TYR A 86 12.38 5.32 -16.06
N ASP A 87 12.62 6.33 -15.22
CA ASP A 87 11.58 7.22 -14.67
C ASP A 87 10.42 6.46 -13.98
N ILE A 88 10.70 5.32 -13.36
CA ILE A 88 9.69 4.51 -12.65
C ILE A 88 9.75 4.80 -11.15
N PRO A 89 8.68 5.33 -10.54
CA PRO A 89 8.67 5.61 -9.11
C PRO A 89 8.68 4.33 -8.26
N VAL A 90 9.35 4.42 -7.10
CA VAL A 90 9.46 3.32 -6.13
C VAL A 90 8.63 3.65 -4.89
N LEU A 91 7.75 2.71 -4.51
CA LEU A 91 7.00 2.66 -3.27
C LEU A 91 7.75 1.77 -2.27
N ALA A 92 8.24 2.32 -1.18
CA ALA A 92 8.75 1.53 -0.07
C ALA A 92 7.63 1.16 0.91
N VAL A 93 7.47 -0.12 1.20
CA VAL A 93 6.53 -0.62 2.20
C VAL A 93 7.30 -0.88 3.49
N THR A 94 7.12 -0.03 4.50
CA THR A 94 7.72 -0.25 5.82
C THR A 94 6.95 -1.35 6.54
N ALA A 95 7.49 -2.56 6.48
CA ALA A 95 6.90 -3.72 7.12
C ALA A 95 7.48 -3.89 8.52
N VAL A 96 6.62 -4.20 9.48
CA VAL A 96 7.03 -4.46 10.87
C VAL A 96 7.38 -5.93 11.00
N GLY A 97 8.61 -6.23 11.44
CA GLY A 97 9.02 -7.58 11.81
C GLY A 97 8.22 -8.08 13.01
N LYS A 98 8.13 -9.41 13.17
CA LYS A 98 7.43 -10.04 14.32
C LYS A 98 8.02 -9.64 15.69
N GLU A 99 9.30 -9.30 15.71
CA GLU A 99 10.07 -8.95 16.92
C GLU A 99 9.77 -7.53 17.43
N ILE A 100 9.21 -6.65 16.59
CA ILE A 100 8.88 -5.29 16.97
C ILE A 100 7.40 -5.22 17.32
N GLY A 101 7.09 -5.39 18.61
CA GLY A 101 5.72 -5.44 19.14
C GLY A 101 4.96 -4.11 19.09
N GLN A 102 5.60 -2.99 18.81
CA GLN A 102 4.98 -1.66 18.89
C GLN A 102 5.06 -0.91 17.56
N LYS A 103 3.89 -0.65 16.99
CA LYS A 103 3.71 0.26 15.85
C LYS A 103 3.44 1.67 16.37
N ASP A 104 4.35 2.22 17.16
CA ASP A 104 4.23 3.58 17.68
C ASP A 104 4.74 4.61 16.66
N ALA A 105 4.40 5.88 16.89
CA ALA A 105 4.76 6.97 15.99
C ALA A 105 6.29 7.12 15.86
N ARG A 106 7.05 6.87 16.91
CA ARG A 106 8.52 6.99 16.90
C ARG A 106 9.16 5.98 15.95
N TYR A 107 8.74 4.71 16.07
CA TYR A 107 9.25 3.65 15.20
C TYR A 107 8.85 3.86 13.74
N LEU A 108 7.55 4.18 13.50
CA LEU A 108 7.06 4.40 12.14
C LEU A 108 7.70 5.63 11.50
N SER A 109 7.94 6.72 12.27
CA SER A 109 8.70 7.89 11.79
C SER A 109 10.10 7.50 11.33
N LEU A 110 10.83 6.73 12.14
CA LEU A 110 12.17 6.26 11.78
C LEU A 110 12.15 5.42 10.51
N ALA A 111 11.25 4.45 10.43
CA ALA A 111 11.16 3.55 9.28
C ALA A 111 10.78 4.29 7.99
N CYS A 112 9.81 5.22 8.07
CA CYS A 112 9.41 6.03 6.92
C CYS A 112 10.55 6.96 6.46
N ARG A 113 11.27 7.58 7.41
CA ARG A 113 12.39 8.45 7.10
C ARG A 113 13.54 7.70 6.45
N ILE A 114 13.94 6.54 6.98
CA ILE A 114 14.96 5.68 6.35
C ILE A 114 14.56 5.36 4.90
N ALA A 115 13.32 4.95 4.67
CA ALA A 115 12.86 4.63 3.32
C ALA A 115 12.91 5.83 2.38
N ALA A 116 12.50 7.02 2.83
CA ALA A 116 12.56 8.25 2.04
C ALA A 116 13.99 8.70 1.77
N GLU A 117 14.89 8.61 2.75
CA GLU A 117 16.32 8.95 2.60
C GLU A 117 17.06 7.98 1.65
N GLN A 118 16.57 6.75 1.47
CA GLN A 118 17.03 5.83 0.42
C GLN A 118 16.45 6.14 -0.97
N GLY A 119 15.68 7.21 -1.11
CA GLY A 119 15.13 7.67 -2.38
C GLY A 119 13.74 7.11 -2.74
N ALA A 120 13.03 6.50 -1.81
CA ALA A 120 11.64 6.09 -2.09
C ALA A 120 10.78 7.31 -2.43
N HIS A 121 10.03 7.22 -3.52
CA HIS A 121 9.15 8.29 -4.00
C HIS A 121 7.82 8.35 -3.23
N ILE A 122 7.41 7.23 -2.67
CA ILE A 122 6.19 7.07 -1.85
C ILE A 122 6.53 6.08 -0.74
N VAL A 123 6.01 6.30 0.46
CA VAL A 123 6.16 5.36 1.58
C VAL A 123 4.79 4.84 2.01
N LYS A 124 4.67 3.53 2.13
CA LYS A 124 3.50 2.87 2.70
C LYS A 124 3.82 2.41 4.11
N THR A 125 3.02 2.85 5.07
CA THR A 125 3.18 2.49 6.49
C THR A 125 1.84 2.21 7.16
N TYR A 126 1.85 1.94 8.46
CA TYR A 126 0.65 1.73 9.25
C TYR A 126 0.16 3.03 9.89
N TYR A 127 -1.13 3.08 10.17
CA TYR A 127 -1.70 4.11 11.03
C TYR A 127 -1.36 3.82 12.50
N CYS A 128 -1.10 4.87 13.28
CA CYS A 128 -0.86 4.80 14.72
C CYS A 128 -1.41 6.05 15.43
N GLU A 129 -1.40 6.06 16.74
CA GLU A 129 -1.63 7.27 17.51
C GLU A 129 -0.54 8.32 17.21
N ASN A 130 -0.91 9.62 17.16
CA ASN A 130 -0.03 10.73 16.75
C ASN A 130 0.56 10.55 15.33
N PHE A 131 -0.24 10.06 14.39
CA PHE A 131 0.20 9.75 13.02
C PHE A 131 0.73 10.97 12.25
N GLU A 132 0.27 12.17 12.59
CA GLU A 132 0.78 13.44 12.04
C GLU A 132 2.30 13.60 12.23
N LYS A 133 2.86 13.12 13.35
CA LYS A 133 4.32 13.12 13.57
C LYS A 133 5.07 12.21 12.61
N VAL A 134 4.44 11.10 12.20
CA VAL A 134 5.00 10.20 11.18
C VAL A 134 5.05 10.91 9.84
N VAL A 135 3.98 11.61 9.48
CA VAL A 135 3.90 12.37 8.23
C VAL A 135 4.92 13.52 8.22
N GLU A 136 4.99 14.31 9.30
CA GLU A 136 5.93 15.43 9.43
C GLU A 136 7.41 14.99 9.35
N SER A 137 7.71 13.78 9.84
CA SER A 137 9.07 13.25 9.83
C SER A 137 9.54 12.69 8.49
N CYS A 138 8.63 12.46 7.55
CA CYS A 138 8.90 11.80 6.27
C CYS A 138 8.80 12.80 5.10
N PRO A 139 9.89 13.06 4.36
CA PRO A 139 9.84 13.99 3.22
C PRO A 139 9.11 13.43 1.99
N ALA A 140 8.83 12.12 1.95
CA ALA A 140 8.07 11.49 0.88
C ALA A 140 6.57 11.39 1.26
N PRO A 141 5.64 11.46 0.29
CA PRO A 141 4.22 11.25 0.55
C PRO A 141 3.95 9.87 1.13
N ILE A 142 3.08 9.82 2.15
CA ILE A 142 2.73 8.58 2.86
C ILE A 142 1.36 8.09 2.44
N ILE A 143 1.24 6.78 2.21
CA ILE A 143 -0.02 6.05 2.10
C ILE A 143 -0.15 5.04 3.25
N VAL A 144 -1.38 4.83 3.74
CA VAL A 144 -1.63 3.97 4.91
C VAL A 144 -2.09 2.58 4.51
N ALA A 145 -1.45 1.56 5.11
CA ALA A 145 -1.81 0.16 4.95
C ALA A 145 -3.06 -0.19 5.77
N GLY A 146 -4.00 -0.93 5.17
CA GLY A 146 -5.25 -1.32 5.83
C GLY A 146 -5.12 -2.38 6.94
N GLY A 147 -3.99 -3.05 7.05
CA GLY A 147 -3.77 -4.06 8.09
C GLY A 147 -4.64 -5.31 7.95
N LYS A 148 -5.06 -5.89 9.08
CA LYS A 148 -6.00 -7.02 9.12
C LYS A 148 -7.41 -6.57 8.72
N LYS A 149 -8.27 -7.52 8.31
CA LYS A 149 -9.70 -7.25 8.09
C LYS A 149 -10.34 -6.78 9.41
N ILE A 150 -11.05 -5.67 9.35
CA ILE A 150 -11.88 -5.07 10.40
C ILE A 150 -13.28 -4.80 9.84
N ALA A 151 -14.21 -4.33 10.66
CA ALA A 151 -15.55 -3.96 10.19
C ALA A 151 -15.48 -2.84 9.16
N GLU A 152 -16.45 -2.78 8.24
CA GLU A 152 -16.46 -1.83 7.12
C GLU A 152 -16.42 -0.38 7.61
N ARG A 153 -17.20 -0.05 8.66
CA ARG A 153 -17.21 1.29 9.25
C ARG A 153 -15.86 1.66 9.86
N ASP A 154 -15.22 0.72 10.55
CA ASP A 154 -13.89 0.93 11.18
C ASP A 154 -12.81 1.13 10.12
N ALA A 155 -12.92 0.44 8.97
CA ALA A 155 -12.01 0.63 7.83
C ALA A 155 -12.19 2.01 7.17
N LEU A 156 -13.41 2.53 7.12
CA LEU A 156 -13.68 3.89 6.67
C LEU A 156 -13.18 4.93 7.66
N GLU A 157 -13.32 4.69 8.97
CA GLU A 157 -12.77 5.54 10.01
C GLU A 157 -11.23 5.56 9.97
N LEU A 158 -10.58 4.40 9.82
CA LEU A 158 -9.15 4.32 9.59
C LEU A 158 -8.72 5.13 8.37
N THR A 159 -9.47 5.04 7.26
CA THR A 159 -9.21 5.81 6.05
C THR A 159 -9.30 7.32 6.33
N TYR A 160 -10.38 7.75 6.96
CA TYR A 160 -10.63 9.15 7.28
C TYR A 160 -9.53 9.73 8.19
N ASN A 161 -9.21 9.03 9.27
CA ASN A 161 -8.18 9.45 10.22
C ASN A 161 -6.79 9.49 9.56
N SER A 162 -6.50 8.56 8.66
CA SER A 162 -5.25 8.56 7.88
C SER A 162 -5.12 9.81 6.99
N ILE A 163 -6.17 10.14 6.24
CA ILE A 163 -6.18 11.34 5.37
C ILE A 163 -6.13 12.62 6.22
N LYS A 164 -6.90 12.69 7.30
CA LYS A 164 -6.87 13.81 8.23
C LYS A 164 -5.51 14.01 8.90
N GLY A 165 -4.80 12.91 9.19
CA GLY A 165 -3.44 12.93 9.73
C GLY A 165 -2.35 13.23 8.69
N GLY A 166 -2.70 13.52 7.44
CA GLY A 166 -1.78 13.97 6.39
C GLY A 166 -1.34 12.90 5.39
N ALA A 167 -1.86 11.68 5.45
CA ALA A 167 -1.63 10.69 4.39
C ALA A 167 -2.27 11.15 3.07
N VAL A 168 -1.59 10.87 1.94
CA VAL A 168 -2.11 11.20 0.61
C VAL A 168 -3.05 10.12 0.05
N GLY A 169 -3.20 9.01 0.74
CA GLY A 169 -4.06 7.89 0.34
C GLY A 169 -3.96 6.69 1.24
N VAL A 170 -4.64 5.63 0.85
CA VAL A 170 -4.59 4.33 1.53
C VAL A 170 -4.36 3.20 0.51
N ASP A 171 -3.73 2.12 0.96
CA ASP A 171 -3.57 0.88 0.20
C ASP A 171 -4.08 -0.29 1.07
N MET A 172 -5.37 -0.58 0.91
CA MET A 172 -6.13 -1.53 1.71
C MET A 172 -6.51 -2.77 0.89
N GLY A 173 -5.80 -3.88 1.08
CA GLY A 173 -6.15 -5.16 0.45
C GLY A 173 -7.37 -5.81 1.12
N ARG A 174 -7.12 -6.44 2.29
CA ARG A 174 -8.13 -7.27 2.99
C ARG A 174 -9.41 -6.53 3.35
N ASN A 175 -9.33 -5.27 3.72
CA ASN A 175 -10.52 -4.45 4.05
C ASN A 175 -11.38 -4.13 2.83
N ILE A 176 -10.88 -4.33 1.62
CA ILE A 176 -11.64 -4.19 0.38
C ILE A 176 -12.15 -5.55 -0.10
N TRP A 177 -11.24 -6.46 -0.48
CA TRP A 177 -11.65 -7.69 -1.16
C TRP A 177 -12.28 -8.76 -0.24
N GLN A 178 -12.09 -8.65 1.08
CA GLN A 178 -12.81 -9.47 2.08
C GLN A 178 -14.03 -8.75 2.67
N SER A 179 -14.40 -7.56 2.17
CA SER A 179 -15.68 -6.96 2.49
C SER A 179 -16.82 -7.76 1.88
N GLU A 180 -17.98 -7.76 2.52
CA GLU A 180 -19.19 -8.38 1.95
C GLU A 180 -19.54 -7.80 0.57
N ASN A 181 -19.24 -6.52 0.36
CA ASN A 181 -19.51 -5.80 -0.87
C ASN A 181 -18.28 -4.98 -1.31
N PRO A 182 -17.29 -5.60 -2.00
CA PRO A 182 -16.02 -4.94 -2.33
C PRO A 182 -16.16 -3.67 -3.18
N VAL A 183 -17.04 -3.66 -4.18
CA VAL A 183 -17.22 -2.50 -5.07
C VAL A 183 -17.84 -1.30 -4.33
N PRO A 184 -18.93 -1.45 -3.55
CA PRO A 184 -19.38 -0.42 -2.60
C PRO A 184 -18.29 0.08 -1.67
N MET A 185 -17.46 -0.82 -1.12
CA MET A 185 -16.38 -0.44 -0.20
C MET A 185 -15.31 0.42 -0.89
N ILE A 186 -14.89 0.08 -2.12
CA ILE A 186 -13.97 0.91 -2.90
C ILE A 186 -14.55 2.31 -3.13
N ARG A 187 -15.86 2.42 -3.46
CA ARG A 187 -16.52 3.70 -3.70
C ARG A 187 -16.56 4.56 -2.45
N ALA A 188 -16.86 3.95 -1.28
CA ALA A 188 -16.87 4.65 -0.01
C ALA A 188 -15.48 5.15 0.40
N VAL A 189 -14.44 4.30 0.29
CA VAL A 189 -13.03 4.70 0.52
C VAL A 189 -12.64 5.84 -0.44
N ARG A 190 -13.01 5.74 -1.72
CA ARG A 190 -12.72 6.79 -2.71
C ARG A 190 -13.40 8.11 -2.35
N ALA A 191 -14.62 8.10 -1.79
CA ALA A 191 -15.31 9.32 -1.39
C ALA A 191 -14.56 10.05 -0.26
N ILE A 192 -13.94 9.32 0.67
CA ILE A 192 -13.08 9.92 1.70
C ILE A 192 -11.80 10.47 1.06
N VAL A 193 -11.05 9.64 0.31
CA VAL A 193 -9.71 10.00 -0.18
C VAL A 193 -9.76 11.14 -1.22
N HIS A 194 -10.78 11.20 -2.06
CA HIS A 194 -10.87 12.15 -3.17
C HIS A 194 -12.06 13.11 -3.12
N GLY A 195 -13.04 12.83 -2.28
CA GLY A 195 -14.28 13.61 -2.19
C GLY A 195 -14.47 14.34 -0.85
N ASN A 196 -13.48 14.24 0.05
CA ASN A 196 -13.52 14.83 1.39
C ASN A 196 -14.74 14.41 2.24
N ALA A 197 -15.35 13.25 1.94
CA ALA A 197 -16.45 12.72 2.72
C ALA A 197 -16.00 12.37 4.13
N ASN A 198 -16.83 12.62 5.12
CA ASN A 198 -16.60 12.13 6.47
C ASN A 198 -17.01 10.64 6.58
N VAL A 199 -16.78 10.04 7.75
CA VAL A 199 -17.02 8.61 7.98
C VAL A 199 -18.48 8.22 7.79
N ASP A 200 -19.40 9.05 8.31
CA ASP A 200 -20.84 8.77 8.24
C ASP A 200 -21.36 8.88 6.81
N GLU A 201 -20.96 9.93 6.08
CA GLU A 201 -21.28 10.10 4.66
C GLU A 201 -20.78 8.93 3.81
N ALA A 202 -19.53 8.50 4.03
CA ALA A 202 -18.94 7.37 3.31
C ALA A 202 -19.63 6.05 3.65
N TYR A 203 -20.04 5.85 4.90
CA TYR A 203 -20.75 4.66 5.32
C TYR A 203 -22.20 4.61 4.77
N GLU A 204 -22.89 5.76 4.72
CA GLU A 204 -24.21 5.86 4.05
C GLU A 204 -24.07 5.57 2.54
N LEU A 205 -23.03 6.06 1.87
CA LEU A 205 -22.73 5.71 0.48
C LEU A 205 -22.51 4.19 0.32
N TYR A 206 -21.73 3.58 1.20
CA TYR A 206 -21.53 2.13 1.21
C TYR A 206 -22.87 1.40 1.28
N LYS A 207 -23.72 1.72 2.26
CA LYS A 207 -25.06 1.09 2.42
C LYS A 207 -25.95 1.29 1.20
N LYS A 208 -25.99 2.49 0.65
CA LYS A 208 -26.78 2.80 -0.56
C LYS A 208 -26.33 1.99 -1.75
N PHE A 209 -25.03 1.84 -1.97
CA PHE A 209 -24.52 1.03 -3.08
C PHE A 209 -24.71 -0.48 -2.85
N CYS A 210 -24.75 -0.96 -1.61
CA CYS A 210 -25.10 -2.35 -1.33
C CYS A 210 -26.56 -2.68 -1.70
N GLN A 211 -27.48 -1.72 -1.57
CA GLN A 211 -28.90 -1.88 -1.90
C GLN A 211 -29.17 -1.74 -3.41
N SER A 212 -28.32 -1.02 -4.14
CA SER A 212 -28.44 -0.91 -5.60
C SER A 212 -27.97 -2.21 -6.25
N LYS A 213 -28.89 -2.93 -6.93
CA LYS A 213 -28.54 -4.12 -7.73
C LYS A 213 -27.40 -3.76 -8.69
N PRO A 214 -26.36 -4.61 -8.83
CA PRO A 214 -25.34 -4.35 -9.84
C PRO A 214 -26.01 -4.30 -11.21
N SER A 215 -25.89 -3.17 -11.92
CA SER A 215 -26.18 -3.11 -13.33
C SER A 215 -25.35 -4.21 -14.01
N LYS A 216 -25.99 -5.15 -14.72
CA LYS A 216 -25.28 -6.15 -15.50
C LYS A 216 -24.28 -5.42 -16.40
N PRO A 217 -23.01 -5.88 -16.49
CA PRO A 217 -22.09 -5.33 -17.49
C PRO A 217 -22.75 -5.55 -18.85
N GLU A 218 -22.91 -4.47 -19.60
CA GLU A 218 -23.22 -4.56 -21.03
C GLU A 218 -22.10 -5.36 -21.69
N LYS A 219 -22.52 -6.39 -22.46
CA LYS A 219 -21.64 -7.35 -23.13
C LYS A 219 -20.79 -6.69 -24.23
#